data_d367557f34b92f089530fd10b6d663b0
#
_entry.id   d367557f34b92f089530fd10b6d663b0
#
_cell.length_a   1.000
_cell.length_b   1.000
_cell.length_c   1.000
_cell.angle_alpha   90.00
_cell.angle_beta   90.00
_cell.angle_gamma   90.00
#
_symmetry.space_group_name_H-M   'P 1'
#
loop_
_entity.id
_entity.type
_entity.pdbx_description
1 polymer ?
#
loop_
_entity_poly.entity_id
_entity_poly.type
_entity_poly.pdbx_seq_one_letter_code
_entity_poly.pdbx_strand_id
1 'polypeptide(L)'
;MSKIKVLVVPSDRSGVGKFRSVDPHIFLQNQNPEDFHVDIVYEPPYDDVNFWTQYEIVAYHRSIGPDFEKANRLIQMLNSLGVITVCDIDDYWMPGKEHPIHDIIKVNKINEKIVANLKVSKYVTTTTELFADEIRKFNKNVVVFPNAINPNEPQFKEPTQKSDKLRIGWLGGSSHLHDIQLLNDGFSKLTSHKDKVQYVLCGFDTRGTVTEINAQTGEHTKRNILPPETVWAQYEKIFTQNFSIISEDYKKHLLKYNQDSYENEMNESYLRVWTKPVTSYAKNYSKF
;
A
#
# COMPACT_ATOMS: atom_id res chain seq x y z
N MET A 1 -30.71 12.31 -20.19
CA MET A 1 -29.43 12.02 -20.85
C MET A 1 -29.02 10.59 -20.48
N SER A 2 -28.28 9.86 -21.31
CA SER A 2 -27.71 8.59 -20.90
C SER A 2 -26.64 8.84 -19.84
N LYS A 3 -26.52 7.94 -18.84
CA LYS A 3 -25.48 8.03 -17.82
C LYS A 3 -24.11 7.83 -18.45
N ILE A 4 -23.11 8.53 -17.96
CA ILE A 4 -21.71 8.29 -18.33
C ILE A 4 -21.28 6.95 -17.72
N LYS A 5 -20.86 6.03 -18.58
CA LYS A 5 -20.38 4.71 -18.16
C LYS A 5 -18.88 4.75 -17.90
N VAL A 6 -18.48 4.42 -16.68
CA VAL A 6 -17.10 4.40 -16.24
C VAL A 6 -16.70 2.97 -15.89
N LEU A 7 -15.67 2.47 -16.56
CA LEU A 7 -15.00 1.24 -16.15
C LEU A 7 -13.82 1.58 -15.26
N VAL A 8 -13.75 0.93 -14.11
CA VAL A 8 -12.61 1.04 -13.19
C VAL A 8 -11.87 -0.29 -13.13
N VAL A 9 -10.57 -0.25 -13.39
CA VAL A 9 -9.67 -1.42 -13.35
C VAL A 9 -8.66 -1.23 -12.21
N PRO A 10 -8.96 -1.71 -10.99
CA PRO A 10 -8.03 -1.60 -9.87
C PRO A 10 -6.80 -2.49 -10.08
N SER A 11 -5.63 -2.06 -9.56
CA SER A 11 -4.40 -2.85 -9.60
C SER A 11 -4.45 -4.10 -8.72
N ASP A 12 -5.19 -4.03 -7.63
CA ASP A 12 -5.23 -5.06 -6.60
C ASP A 12 -6.53 -4.99 -5.78
N ARG A 13 -6.72 -5.98 -4.91
CA ARG A 13 -7.85 -6.07 -3.98
C ARG A 13 -7.50 -5.57 -2.58
N SER A 14 -6.37 -4.89 -2.42
CA SER A 14 -5.84 -4.38 -1.16
C SER A 14 -6.06 -2.88 -0.98
N GLY A 15 -5.27 -2.25 -0.12
CA GLY A 15 -5.41 -0.85 0.23
C GLY A 15 -5.38 0.11 -0.95
N VAL A 16 -4.43 -0.05 -1.88
CA VAL A 16 -4.30 0.86 -3.03
C VAL A 16 -5.51 0.75 -3.94
N GLY A 17 -5.87 -0.46 -4.36
CA GLY A 17 -7.05 -0.69 -5.19
C GLY A 17 -8.33 -0.16 -4.52
N LYS A 18 -8.48 -0.36 -3.21
CA LYS A 18 -9.63 0.17 -2.45
C LYS A 18 -9.65 1.69 -2.44
N PHE A 19 -8.62 2.34 -1.89
CA PHE A 19 -8.64 3.78 -1.62
C PHE A 19 -8.44 4.66 -2.84
N ARG A 20 -7.70 4.17 -3.86
CA ARG A 20 -7.46 4.95 -5.08
C ARG A 20 -8.46 4.68 -6.20
N SER A 21 -8.95 3.45 -6.28
CA SER A 21 -9.79 3.04 -7.42
C SER A 21 -11.24 2.78 -7.02
N VAL A 22 -11.51 1.87 -6.09
CA VAL A 22 -12.87 1.40 -5.82
C VAL A 22 -13.71 2.43 -5.08
N ASP A 23 -13.27 2.84 -3.89
CA ASP A 23 -14.07 3.71 -3.00
C ASP A 23 -14.41 5.07 -3.65
N PRO A 24 -13.46 5.78 -4.30
CA PRO A 24 -13.77 7.06 -4.92
C PRO A 24 -14.83 6.96 -6.03
N HIS A 25 -14.76 5.92 -6.85
CA HIS A 25 -15.68 5.76 -7.97
C HIS A 25 -17.07 5.26 -7.53
N ILE A 26 -17.13 4.38 -6.51
CA ILE A 26 -18.41 4.02 -5.88
C ILE A 26 -19.03 5.25 -5.22
N PHE A 27 -18.22 6.07 -4.55
CA PHE A 27 -18.70 7.32 -3.95
C PHE A 27 -19.24 8.28 -5.02
N LEU A 28 -18.52 8.45 -6.13
CA LEU A 28 -18.96 9.25 -7.28
C LEU A 28 -20.34 8.82 -7.76
N GLN A 29 -20.54 7.52 -8.02
CA GLN A 29 -21.82 6.97 -8.47
C GLN A 29 -22.91 7.20 -7.43
N ASN A 30 -22.64 6.97 -6.15
CA ASN A 30 -23.63 7.12 -5.09
C ASN A 30 -24.07 8.56 -4.86
N GLN A 31 -23.17 9.54 -5.08
CA GLN A 31 -23.49 10.96 -4.97
C GLN A 31 -24.19 11.50 -6.22
N ASN A 32 -23.95 10.90 -7.38
CA ASN A 32 -24.47 11.34 -8.68
C ASN A 32 -25.07 10.15 -9.46
N PRO A 33 -26.10 9.48 -8.91
CA PRO A 33 -26.60 8.22 -9.46
C PRO A 33 -27.31 8.41 -10.82
N GLU A 34 -27.76 9.62 -11.14
CA GLU A 34 -28.37 9.91 -12.43
C GLU A 34 -27.37 10.20 -13.54
N ASP A 35 -26.13 10.58 -13.17
CA ASP A 35 -25.11 11.00 -14.14
C ASP A 35 -24.13 9.89 -14.47
N PHE A 36 -23.81 9.02 -13.49
CA PHE A 36 -22.77 8.01 -13.62
C PHE A 36 -23.26 6.58 -13.40
N HIS A 37 -22.69 5.68 -14.18
CA HIS A 37 -22.74 4.24 -13.97
C HIS A 37 -21.31 3.70 -13.93
N VAL A 38 -20.93 3.07 -12.81
CA VAL A 38 -19.56 2.61 -12.56
C VAL A 38 -19.51 1.08 -12.47
N ASP A 39 -18.70 0.47 -13.29
CA ASP A 39 -18.35 -0.94 -13.23
C ASP A 39 -16.92 -1.12 -12.71
N ILE A 40 -16.74 -2.00 -11.73
CA ILE A 40 -15.43 -2.35 -11.17
C ILE A 40 -15.03 -3.74 -11.68
N VAL A 41 -13.99 -3.83 -12.50
CA VAL A 41 -13.55 -5.10 -13.09
C VAL A 41 -12.03 -5.26 -12.91
N TYR A 42 -11.63 -6.28 -12.15
CA TYR A 42 -10.21 -6.55 -11.86
C TYR A 42 -9.47 -7.22 -13.01
N GLU A 43 -10.15 -8.04 -13.78
CA GLU A 43 -9.58 -8.83 -14.88
C GLU A 43 -10.45 -8.67 -16.13
N PRO A 44 -10.38 -7.49 -16.78
CA PRO A 44 -11.18 -7.25 -17.98
C PRO A 44 -10.65 -8.06 -19.18
N PRO A 45 -11.51 -8.43 -20.14
CA PRO A 45 -11.09 -9.14 -21.34
C PRO A 45 -10.31 -8.21 -22.26
N TYR A 46 -8.98 -8.43 -22.38
CA TYR A 46 -8.10 -7.55 -23.15
C TYR A 46 -8.44 -7.46 -24.64
N ASP A 47 -8.84 -8.57 -25.24
CA ASP A 47 -8.96 -8.70 -26.68
C ASP A 47 -10.41 -8.45 -27.16
N ASP A 48 -11.33 -8.17 -26.25
CA ASP A 48 -12.74 -7.86 -26.58
C ASP A 48 -12.96 -6.35 -26.70
N VAL A 49 -12.79 -5.83 -27.91
CA VAL A 49 -13.01 -4.40 -28.21
C VAL A 49 -14.41 -3.94 -27.83
N ASN A 50 -15.43 -4.80 -28.04
CA ASN A 50 -16.81 -4.44 -27.73
C ASN A 50 -17.06 -4.27 -26.25
N PHE A 51 -16.32 -5.02 -25.39
CA PHE A 51 -16.35 -4.81 -23.95
C PHE A 51 -15.87 -3.40 -23.57
N TRP A 52 -14.78 -2.95 -24.16
CA TRP A 52 -14.17 -1.66 -23.82
C TRP A 52 -14.94 -0.46 -24.34
N THR A 53 -15.47 -0.55 -25.56
CA THR A 53 -16.14 0.57 -26.26
C THR A 53 -17.55 0.86 -25.75
N GLN A 54 -18.07 0.04 -24.84
CA GLN A 54 -19.33 0.38 -24.15
C GLN A 54 -19.16 1.42 -23.03
N TYR A 55 -17.91 1.81 -22.69
CA TYR A 55 -17.59 2.80 -21.67
C TYR A 55 -17.09 4.09 -22.29
N GLU A 56 -17.50 5.23 -21.76
CA GLU A 56 -16.98 6.53 -22.12
C GLU A 56 -15.63 6.82 -21.44
N ILE A 57 -15.43 6.26 -20.21
CA ILE A 57 -14.23 6.47 -19.42
C ILE A 57 -13.70 5.11 -18.93
N VAL A 58 -12.39 4.92 -19.05
CA VAL A 58 -11.68 3.78 -18.46
C VAL A 58 -10.62 4.32 -17.50
N ALA A 59 -10.84 4.14 -16.20
CA ALA A 59 -9.92 4.50 -15.13
C ALA A 59 -9.15 3.26 -14.65
N TYR A 60 -7.83 3.36 -14.50
CA TYR A 60 -6.98 2.25 -14.08
C TYR A 60 -5.78 2.75 -13.30
N HIS A 61 -5.18 1.88 -12.47
CA HIS A 61 -4.02 2.22 -11.67
C HIS A 61 -2.73 1.66 -12.29
N ARG A 62 -1.79 2.56 -12.66
CA ARG A 62 -0.48 2.32 -13.30
C ARG A 62 -0.52 1.56 -14.61
N SER A 63 -1.31 0.49 -14.70
CA SER A 63 -1.42 -0.35 -15.89
C SER A 63 -2.77 -1.07 -15.90
N ILE A 64 -3.23 -1.44 -17.07
CA ILE A 64 -4.34 -2.37 -17.23
C ILE A 64 -3.73 -3.77 -17.20
N GLY A 65 -3.79 -4.45 -16.07
CA GLY A 65 -3.21 -5.79 -15.86
C GLY A 65 -1.67 -5.83 -15.85
N PRO A 66 -1.08 -7.03 -15.82
CA PRO A 66 0.34 -7.24 -15.56
C PRO A 66 1.24 -7.02 -16.79
N ASP A 67 0.72 -7.11 -18.00
CA ASP A 67 1.48 -6.87 -19.22
C ASP A 67 1.40 -5.39 -19.62
N PHE A 68 2.41 -4.63 -19.23
CA PHE A 68 2.48 -3.18 -19.48
C PHE A 68 2.50 -2.81 -20.98
N GLU A 69 3.08 -3.65 -21.82
CA GLU A 69 3.18 -3.36 -23.25
C GLU A 69 1.83 -3.62 -23.96
N LYS A 70 1.16 -4.71 -23.57
CA LYS A 70 -0.20 -4.99 -24.03
C LYS A 70 -1.16 -3.90 -23.56
N ALA A 71 -1.04 -3.49 -22.28
CA ALA A 71 -1.81 -2.38 -21.71
C ALA A 71 -1.59 -1.07 -22.49
N ASN A 72 -0.33 -0.74 -22.81
CA ASN A 72 0.01 0.47 -23.56
C ASN A 72 -0.68 0.51 -24.94
N ARG A 73 -0.65 -0.60 -25.68
CA ARG A 73 -1.35 -0.72 -26.98
C ARG A 73 -2.85 -0.59 -26.82
N LEU A 74 -3.43 -1.21 -25.79
CA LEU A 74 -4.86 -1.10 -25.47
C LEU A 74 -5.26 0.35 -25.18
N ILE A 75 -4.50 1.06 -24.33
CA ILE A 75 -4.76 2.46 -23.99
C ILE A 75 -4.76 3.34 -25.25
N GLN A 76 -3.78 3.17 -26.12
CA GLN A 76 -3.73 3.92 -27.40
C GLN A 76 -4.93 3.62 -28.28
N MET A 77 -5.31 2.34 -28.41
CA MET A 77 -6.49 1.93 -29.16
C MET A 77 -7.77 2.57 -28.59
N LEU A 78 -7.97 2.50 -27.26
CA LEU A 78 -9.13 3.09 -26.60
C LEU A 78 -9.24 4.60 -26.87
N ASN A 79 -8.13 5.32 -26.75
CA ASN A 79 -8.10 6.76 -27.06
C ASN A 79 -8.45 7.03 -28.53
N SER A 80 -7.99 6.18 -29.47
CA SER A 80 -8.31 6.32 -30.91
C SER A 80 -9.79 6.07 -31.21
N LEU A 81 -10.46 5.27 -30.40
CA LEU A 81 -11.90 4.97 -30.48
C LEU A 81 -12.77 5.99 -29.71
N GLY A 82 -12.17 7.01 -29.12
CA GLY A 82 -12.87 8.07 -28.39
C GLY A 82 -13.15 7.77 -26.91
N VAL A 83 -12.69 6.63 -26.40
CA VAL A 83 -12.78 6.31 -24.96
C VAL A 83 -11.74 7.14 -24.19
N ILE A 84 -12.16 7.82 -23.14
CA ILE A 84 -11.27 8.61 -22.28
C ILE A 84 -10.55 7.70 -21.32
N THR A 85 -9.22 7.64 -21.41
CA THR A 85 -8.40 6.85 -20.49
C THR A 85 -7.82 7.71 -19.37
N VAL A 86 -7.96 7.24 -18.12
CA VAL A 86 -7.46 7.91 -16.91
C VAL A 86 -6.53 6.96 -16.18
N CYS A 87 -5.24 7.30 -16.13
CA CYS A 87 -4.25 6.54 -15.38
C CYS A 87 -4.08 7.16 -13.98
N ASP A 88 -4.39 6.41 -12.94
CA ASP A 88 -4.07 6.83 -11.57
C ASP A 88 -2.68 6.34 -11.18
N ILE A 89 -1.92 7.19 -10.47
CA ILE A 89 -0.62 6.82 -9.92
C ILE A 89 -0.37 7.55 -8.59
N ASP A 90 -0.08 6.78 -7.55
CA ASP A 90 0.10 7.26 -6.17
C ASP A 90 1.55 7.24 -5.69
N ASP A 91 2.39 6.32 -6.24
CA ASP A 91 3.79 6.17 -5.89
C ASP A 91 4.72 6.49 -7.06
N TYR A 92 5.92 6.98 -6.72
CA TYR A 92 6.95 7.24 -7.71
C TYR A 92 7.39 5.93 -8.40
N TRP A 93 7.48 5.96 -9.73
CA TRP A 93 7.75 4.77 -10.56
C TRP A 93 9.15 4.20 -10.41
N MET A 94 10.09 4.93 -9.81
CA MET A 94 11.44 4.47 -9.52
C MET A 94 11.78 4.72 -8.07
N PRO A 95 11.58 3.74 -7.18
CA PRO A 95 11.91 3.88 -5.76
C PRO A 95 13.42 4.06 -5.55
N GLY A 96 13.80 4.62 -4.41
CA GLY A 96 15.19 4.78 -4.01
C GLY A 96 15.95 3.44 -3.95
N LYS A 97 17.28 3.49 -3.99
CA LYS A 97 18.15 2.29 -3.99
C LYS A 97 17.96 1.41 -2.76
N GLU A 98 17.56 2.01 -1.65
CA GLU A 98 17.33 1.31 -0.37
C GLU A 98 16.02 0.51 -0.36
N HIS A 99 15.16 0.74 -1.35
CA HIS A 99 13.85 0.06 -1.41
C HIS A 99 14.02 -1.38 -1.90
N PRO A 100 13.39 -2.38 -1.24
CA PRO A 100 13.58 -3.81 -1.57
C PRO A 100 13.29 -4.21 -3.02
N ILE A 101 12.44 -3.44 -3.73
CA ILE A 101 12.07 -3.75 -5.13
C ILE A 101 12.83 -2.90 -6.17
N HIS A 102 13.79 -2.05 -5.74
CA HIS A 102 14.52 -1.17 -6.65
C HIS A 102 15.12 -1.92 -7.83
N ASP A 103 15.90 -2.98 -7.55
CA ASP A 103 16.60 -3.74 -8.58
C ASP A 103 15.63 -4.47 -9.50
N ILE A 104 14.53 -5.00 -8.95
CA ILE A 104 13.47 -5.67 -9.74
C ILE A 104 12.86 -4.67 -10.74
N ILE A 105 12.53 -3.46 -10.29
CA ILE A 105 11.96 -2.41 -11.15
C ILE A 105 12.96 -2.03 -12.24
N LYS A 106 14.24 -1.83 -11.88
CA LYS A 106 15.29 -1.41 -12.80
C LYS A 106 15.59 -2.48 -13.86
N VAL A 107 15.81 -3.72 -13.44
CA VAL A 107 16.16 -4.83 -14.35
C VAL A 107 15.03 -5.13 -15.33
N ASN A 108 13.79 -5.10 -14.87
CA ASN A 108 12.60 -5.36 -15.70
C ASN A 108 12.07 -4.11 -16.41
N LYS A 109 12.73 -2.96 -16.26
CA LYS A 109 12.34 -1.66 -16.85
C LYS A 109 10.88 -1.27 -16.54
N ILE A 110 10.38 -1.65 -15.37
CA ILE A 110 9.00 -1.39 -14.96
C ILE A 110 8.74 0.11 -14.90
N ASN A 111 9.70 0.89 -14.42
CA ASN A 111 9.66 2.35 -14.40
C ASN A 111 9.45 2.95 -15.79
N GLU A 112 10.17 2.45 -16.81
CA GLU A 112 10.03 2.93 -18.19
C GLU A 112 8.65 2.59 -18.76
N LYS A 113 8.14 1.40 -18.45
CA LYS A 113 6.82 0.91 -18.87
C LYS A 113 5.68 1.71 -18.22
N ILE A 114 5.80 2.03 -16.93
CA ILE A 114 4.84 2.93 -16.25
C ILE A 114 4.83 4.29 -16.94
N VAL A 115 5.99 4.90 -17.16
CA VAL A 115 6.11 6.20 -17.84
C VAL A 115 5.52 6.15 -19.25
N ALA A 116 5.69 5.02 -19.96
CA ALA A 116 5.08 4.85 -21.29
C ALA A 116 3.54 4.87 -21.22
N ASN A 117 2.93 4.25 -20.19
CA ASN A 117 1.47 4.29 -19.98
C ASN A 117 1.00 5.70 -19.60
N LEU A 118 1.75 6.42 -18.73
CA LEU A 118 1.43 7.81 -18.39
C LEU A 118 1.40 8.72 -19.63
N LYS A 119 2.36 8.53 -20.55
CA LYS A 119 2.45 9.34 -21.79
C LYS A 119 1.25 9.16 -22.72
N VAL A 120 0.73 7.94 -22.84
CA VAL A 120 -0.35 7.62 -23.78
C VAL A 120 -1.74 7.78 -23.17
N SER A 121 -1.86 7.87 -21.86
CA SER A 121 -3.15 8.12 -21.18
C SER A 121 -3.69 9.50 -21.52
N LYS A 122 -5.02 9.60 -21.67
CA LYS A 122 -5.66 10.91 -21.93
C LYS A 122 -5.52 11.86 -20.76
N TYR A 123 -5.72 11.33 -19.52
CA TYR A 123 -5.52 12.04 -18.27
C TYR A 123 -4.73 11.18 -17.30
N VAL A 124 -4.08 11.83 -16.35
CA VAL A 124 -3.41 11.18 -15.22
C VAL A 124 -3.92 11.79 -13.94
N THR A 125 -4.27 10.96 -12.95
CA THR A 125 -4.55 11.40 -11.58
C THR A 125 -3.41 11.01 -10.65
N THR A 126 -3.12 11.87 -9.67
CA THR A 126 -2.06 11.62 -8.67
C THR A 126 -2.39 12.27 -7.34
N THR A 127 -1.53 12.08 -6.33
CA THR A 127 -1.83 12.40 -4.93
C THR A 127 -1.47 13.81 -4.50
N THR A 128 -0.41 14.40 -5.06
CA THR A 128 0.13 15.70 -4.62
C THR A 128 0.59 16.55 -5.80
N GLU A 129 0.64 17.87 -5.63
CA GLU A 129 1.18 18.79 -6.65
C GLU A 129 2.66 18.52 -6.95
N LEU A 130 3.45 18.22 -5.92
CA LEU A 130 4.86 17.87 -6.10
C LEU A 130 5.04 16.67 -7.05
N PHE A 131 4.20 15.66 -6.89
CA PHE A 131 4.23 14.48 -7.75
C PHE A 131 3.62 14.78 -9.13
N ALA A 132 2.59 15.61 -9.20
CA ALA A 132 2.02 16.06 -10.46
C ALA A 132 3.05 16.79 -11.34
N ASP A 133 3.93 17.59 -10.75
CA ASP A 133 4.99 18.29 -11.50
C ASP A 133 5.98 17.31 -12.15
N GLU A 134 6.29 16.20 -11.49
CA GLU A 134 7.10 15.14 -12.10
C GLU A 134 6.38 14.47 -13.29
N ILE A 135 5.07 14.22 -13.14
CA ILE A 135 4.25 13.58 -14.17
C ILE A 135 4.03 14.52 -15.37
N ARG A 136 3.90 15.84 -15.14
CA ARG A 136 3.72 16.85 -16.18
C ARG A 136 4.86 16.89 -17.20
N LYS A 137 6.03 16.34 -16.87
CA LYS A 137 7.14 16.13 -17.81
C LYS A 137 6.79 15.14 -18.92
N PHE A 138 5.81 14.28 -18.71
CA PHE A 138 5.40 13.21 -19.62
C PHE A 138 3.99 13.38 -20.16
N ASN A 139 3.06 13.88 -19.33
CA ASN A 139 1.67 14.12 -19.68
C ASN A 139 1.22 15.44 -19.06
N LYS A 140 0.67 16.36 -19.87
CA LYS A 140 0.23 17.68 -19.39
C LYS A 140 -1.16 17.67 -18.75
N ASN A 141 -1.94 16.63 -18.99
CA ASN A 141 -3.31 16.51 -18.49
C ASN A 141 -3.31 15.79 -17.13
N VAL A 142 -2.72 16.43 -16.12
CA VAL A 142 -2.60 15.87 -14.76
C VAL A 142 -3.56 16.57 -13.82
N VAL A 143 -4.30 15.78 -13.06
CA VAL A 143 -5.21 16.25 -12.00
C VAL A 143 -4.73 15.70 -10.65
N VAL A 144 -4.59 16.57 -9.67
CA VAL A 144 -4.29 16.14 -8.30
C VAL A 144 -5.58 15.67 -7.64
N PHE A 145 -5.56 14.40 -7.25
CA PHE A 145 -6.62 13.74 -6.52
C PHE A 145 -6.03 13.17 -5.21
N PRO A 146 -6.05 13.95 -4.13
CA PRO A 146 -5.42 13.58 -2.86
C PRO A 146 -5.93 12.25 -2.31
N ASN A 147 -5.10 11.57 -1.54
CA ASN A 147 -5.56 10.41 -0.79
C ASN A 147 -6.65 10.83 0.19
N ALA A 148 -7.76 10.13 0.15
CA ALA A 148 -8.91 10.37 1.01
C ALA A 148 -9.39 9.07 1.66
N ILE A 149 -10.03 9.22 2.80
CA ILE A 149 -10.69 8.13 3.52
C ILE A 149 -12.17 8.46 3.68
N ASN A 150 -12.99 7.42 3.75
CA ASN A 150 -14.38 7.60 4.16
C ASN A 150 -14.47 7.58 5.70
N PRO A 151 -14.73 8.73 6.36
CA PRO A 151 -14.76 8.81 7.82
C PRO A 151 -15.91 8.01 8.44
N ASN A 152 -16.88 7.59 7.65
CA ASN A 152 -18.03 6.80 8.11
C ASN A 152 -17.70 5.28 8.20
N GLU A 153 -16.56 4.86 7.68
CA GLU A 153 -16.15 3.46 7.80
C GLU A 153 -15.76 3.10 9.26
N PRO A 154 -16.09 1.88 9.71
CA PRO A 154 -15.88 1.46 11.10
C PRO A 154 -14.44 1.59 11.60
N GLN A 155 -13.44 1.41 10.71
CA GLN A 155 -12.02 1.51 11.06
C GLN A 155 -11.56 2.93 11.42
N PHE A 156 -12.30 3.97 11.04
CA PHE A 156 -11.97 5.38 11.31
C PHE A 156 -12.84 5.97 12.41
N LYS A 157 -13.66 5.17 13.09
CA LYS A 157 -14.41 5.61 14.26
C LYS A 157 -13.49 5.80 15.46
N GLU A 158 -13.93 6.58 16.43
CA GLU A 158 -13.19 6.80 17.66
C GLU A 158 -12.74 5.48 18.31
N PRO A 159 -11.52 5.43 18.85
CA PRO A 159 -11.01 4.24 19.50
C PRO A 159 -11.86 3.87 20.71
N THR A 160 -12.18 2.58 20.83
CA THR A 160 -12.96 2.06 21.95
C THR A 160 -12.11 1.81 23.19
N GLN A 161 -10.79 1.78 23.05
CA GLN A 161 -9.85 1.56 24.15
C GLN A 161 -9.16 2.84 24.57
N LYS A 162 -9.33 3.20 25.85
CA LYS A 162 -8.57 4.26 26.50
C LYS A 162 -7.22 3.70 26.94
N SER A 163 -6.21 4.55 26.99
CA SER A 163 -4.89 4.22 27.52
C SER A 163 -4.43 5.35 28.42
N ASP A 164 -3.86 5.00 29.59
CA ASP A 164 -3.21 5.96 30.48
C ASP A 164 -1.83 6.40 29.97
N LYS A 165 -1.32 5.73 28.94
CA LYS A 165 -0.06 6.05 28.29
C LYS A 165 -0.29 6.74 26.96
N LEU A 166 0.61 7.65 26.59
CA LEU A 166 0.68 8.19 25.23
C LEU A 166 1.11 7.10 24.27
N ARG A 167 0.25 6.77 23.31
CA ARG A 167 0.57 5.79 22.26
C ARG A 167 1.23 6.47 21.07
N ILE A 168 2.39 5.95 20.68
CA ILE A 168 3.12 6.35 19.48
C ILE A 168 3.16 5.14 18.56
N GLY A 169 2.44 5.23 17.42
CA GLY A 169 2.22 4.11 16.52
C GLY A 169 2.92 4.25 15.19
N TRP A 170 3.33 3.10 14.65
CA TRP A 170 3.67 2.91 13.25
C TRP A 170 2.71 1.91 12.62
N LEU A 171 2.14 2.27 11.48
CA LEU A 171 1.29 1.40 10.69
C LEU A 171 1.84 1.31 9.28
N GLY A 172 2.32 0.14 8.87
CA GLY A 172 2.90 -0.02 7.55
C GLY A 172 3.52 -1.39 7.28
N GLY A 173 4.09 -1.54 6.11
CA GLY A 173 4.76 -2.76 5.67
C GLY A 173 6.25 -2.79 6.04
N SER A 174 6.87 -3.94 5.81
CA SER A 174 8.31 -4.16 6.06
C SER A 174 9.25 -3.43 5.07
N SER A 175 8.71 -2.78 4.04
CA SER A 175 9.51 -2.04 3.05
C SER A 175 10.00 -0.67 3.52
N HIS A 176 9.57 -0.20 4.69
CA HIS A 176 9.81 1.15 5.21
C HIS A 176 10.90 1.24 6.29
N LEU A 177 11.83 0.30 6.31
CA LEU A 177 12.89 0.29 7.33
C LEU A 177 13.72 1.58 7.31
N HIS A 178 14.07 2.08 6.14
CA HIS A 178 14.86 3.31 6.00
C HIS A 178 14.10 4.55 6.50
N ASP A 179 12.78 4.61 6.32
CA ASP A 179 11.95 5.69 6.85
C ASP A 179 11.90 5.66 8.38
N ILE A 180 11.75 4.46 8.97
CA ILE A 180 11.77 4.27 10.42
C ILE A 180 13.12 4.64 11.02
N GLN A 181 14.23 4.38 10.34
CA GLN A 181 15.58 4.73 10.80
C GLN A 181 15.75 6.24 11.01
N LEU A 182 15.02 7.09 10.28
CA LEU A 182 15.01 8.54 10.47
C LEU A 182 14.50 8.96 11.87
N LEU A 183 13.69 8.10 12.52
CA LEU A 183 13.10 8.36 13.83
C LEU A 183 14.01 7.93 14.98
N ASN A 184 15.14 7.28 14.70
CA ASN A 184 16.01 6.66 15.71
C ASN A 184 16.45 7.63 16.81
N ASP A 185 16.90 8.84 16.46
CA ASP A 185 17.32 9.86 17.41
C ASP A 185 16.17 10.39 18.28
N GLY A 186 14.98 10.48 17.70
CA GLY A 186 13.77 10.87 18.44
C GLY A 186 13.39 9.82 19.47
N PHE A 187 13.37 8.56 19.09
CA PHE A 187 13.00 7.46 19.97
C PHE A 187 14.03 7.21 21.08
N SER A 188 15.33 7.42 20.81
CA SER A 188 16.37 7.33 21.85
C SER A 188 16.11 8.30 23.01
N LYS A 189 15.58 9.49 22.72
CA LYS A 189 15.24 10.50 23.73
C LYS A 189 13.97 10.14 24.51
N LEU A 190 13.05 9.40 23.92
CA LEU A 190 11.79 8.99 24.55
C LEU A 190 11.96 7.79 25.49
N THR A 191 13.08 7.07 25.41
CA THR A 191 13.32 5.88 26.25
C THR A 191 13.26 6.17 27.77
N SER A 192 13.61 7.39 28.19
CA SER A 192 13.50 7.84 29.58
C SER A 192 12.06 8.01 30.07
N HIS A 193 11.08 7.99 29.17
CA HIS A 193 9.66 8.17 29.46
C HIS A 193 8.83 6.90 29.26
N LYS A 194 9.46 5.72 29.32
CA LYS A 194 8.82 4.41 29.09
C LYS A 194 7.63 4.11 29.99
N ASP A 195 7.52 4.74 31.13
CA ASP A 195 6.38 4.68 32.04
C ASP A 195 5.16 5.44 31.53
N LYS A 196 5.36 6.44 30.67
CA LYS A 196 4.32 7.33 30.12
C LYS A 196 3.98 7.06 28.65
N VAL A 197 4.82 6.29 27.97
CA VAL A 197 4.72 6.04 26.53
C VAL A 197 4.55 4.56 26.25
N GLN A 198 3.67 4.24 25.32
CA GLN A 198 3.56 2.91 24.73
C GLN A 198 3.82 3.00 23.24
N TYR A 199 4.72 2.18 22.70
CA TYR A 199 4.89 2.04 21.27
C TYR A 199 3.95 0.99 20.70
N VAL A 200 3.37 1.27 19.53
CA VAL A 200 2.47 0.37 18.81
C VAL A 200 2.99 0.16 17.40
N LEU A 201 3.42 -1.06 17.10
CA LEU A 201 3.80 -1.48 15.76
C LEU A 201 2.68 -2.29 15.14
N CYS A 202 2.11 -1.79 14.04
CA CYS A 202 1.03 -2.46 13.32
C CYS A 202 1.44 -2.70 11.87
N GLY A 203 1.47 -3.96 11.49
CA GLY A 203 1.83 -4.33 10.13
C GLY A 203 2.22 -5.80 10.01
N PHE A 204 2.81 -6.17 8.89
CA PHE A 204 3.33 -7.52 8.70
C PHE A 204 4.59 -7.52 7.86
N ASP A 205 5.49 -8.44 8.15
CA ASP A 205 6.65 -8.74 7.32
C ASP A 205 6.21 -9.67 6.18
N THR A 206 6.35 -9.21 4.94
CA THR A 206 6.01 -10.01 3.76
C THR A 206 7.01 -11.11 3.46
N ARG A 207 8.17 -11.09 4.12
CA ARG A 207 9.23 -12.08 3.95
C ARG A 207 9.02 -13.27 4.88
N GLY A 208 8.35 -14.32 4.38
CA GLY A 208 8.17 -15.56 5.15
C GLY A 208 9.36 -16.50 5.11
N THR A 209 10.20 -16.42 4.08
CA THR A 209 11.33 -17.32 3.87
C THR A 209 12.57 -16.59 3.37
N VAL A 210 13.74 -17.13 3.74
CA VAL A 210 15.05 -16.73 3.21
C VAL A 210 15.57 -17.86 2.31
N THR A 211 16.17 -17.50 1.18
CA THR A 211 16.92 -18.43 0.34
C THR A 211 18.39 -18.29 0.69
N GLU A 212 18.98 -19.33 1.24
CA GLU A 212 20.40 -19.44 1.49
C GLU A 212 21.07 -20.10 0.28
N ILE A 213 22.23 -19.57 -0.13
CA ILE A 213 23.04 -20.14 -1.19
C ILE A 213 24.29 -20.68 -0.54
N ASN A 214 24.51 -21.98 -0.67
CA ASN A 214 25.76 -22.60 -0.24
C ASN A 214 26.89 -22.10 -1.14
N ALA A 215 27.82 -21.33 -0.57
CA ALA A 215 28.92 -20.71 -1.33
C ALA A 215 29.86 -21.72 -1.97
N GLN A 216 29.90 -22.98 -1.46
CA GLN A 216 30.78 -24.02 -1.99
C GLN A 216 30.10 -24.88 -3.06
N THR A 217 28.81 -25.17 -2.90
CA THR A 217 28.06 -26.07 -3.80
C THR A 217 27.14 -25.32 -4.77
N GLY A 218 26.85 -24.05 -4.53
CA GLY A 218 25.86 -23.28 -5.27
C GLY A 218 24.42 -23.73 -5.00
N GLU A 219 24.19 -24.61 -4.04
CA GLU A 219 22.88 -25.14 -3.72
C GLU A 219 22.00 -24.06 -3.03
N HIS A 220 20.74 -23.97 -3.46
CA HIS A 220 19.75 -23.05 -2.93
C HIS A 220 18.83 -23.77 -1.94
N THR A 221 18.88 -23.38 -0.67
CA THR A 221 18.01 -23.92 0.37
C THR A 221 17.04 -22.84 0.86
N LYS A 222 15.74 -23.14 0.90
CA LYS A 222 14.75 -22.25 1.51
C LYS A 222 14.53 -22.63 2.96
N ARG A 223 14.64 -21.66 3.86
CA ARG A 223 14.20 -21.82 5.26
C ARG A 223 13.28 -20.67 5.70
N ASN A 224 12.54 -20.91 6.73
CA ASN A 224 11.78 -19.84 7.37
C ASN A 224 12.73 -18.79 7.95
N ILE A 225 12.33 -17.52 7.82
CA ILE A 225 13.06 -16.43 8.48
C ILE A 225 12.92 -16.58 9.99
N LEU A 226 14.03 -16.43 10.71
CA LEU A 226 13.99 -16.44 12.17
C LEU A 226 13.49 -15.12 12.72
N PRO A 227 12.80 -15.09 13.87
CA PRO A 227 12.27 -13.86 14.46
C PRO A 227 13.27 -12.70 14.53
N PRO A 228 14.51 -12.88 15.00
CA PRO A 228 15.50 -11.81 15.04
C PRO A 228 15.98 -11.28 13.69
N GLU A 229 15.74 -12.04 12.62
CA GLU A 229 16.12 -11.66 11.24
C GLU A 229 15.04 -10.86 10.53
N THR A 230 13.86 -10.76 11.12
CA THR A 230 12.75 -10.01 10.52
C THR A 230 13.01 -8.51 10.50
N VAL A 231 12.43 -7.81 9.54
CA VAL A 231 12.43 -6.35 9.54
C VAL A 231 11.75 -5.80 10.78
N TRP A 232 10.74 -6.50 11.29
CA TRP A 232 10.04 -6.14 12.52
C TRP A 232 10.96 -6.11 13.73
N ALA A 233 11.89 -7.05 13.88
CA ALA A 233 12.88 -7.00 14.94
C ALA A 233 13.76 -5.76 14.88
N GLN A 234 14.06 -5.27 13.67
CA GLN A 234 14.79 -4.02 13.47
C GLN A 234 13.93 -2.80 13.83
N TYR A 235 12.65 -2.79 13.45
CA TYR A 235 11.71 -1.75 13.87
C TYR A 235 11.60 -1.70 15.38
N GLU A 236 11.36 -2.84 16.02
CA GLU A 236 11.28 -2.95 17.48
C GLU A 236 12.54 -2.39 18.17
N LYS A 237 13.72 -2.71 17.64
CA LYS A 237 14.98 -2.16 18.13
C LYS A 237 15.03 -0.64 18.05
N ILE A 238 14.59 -0.05 16.95
CA ILE A 238 14.56 1.41 16.78
C ILE A 238 13.59 2.05 17.78
N PHE A 239 12.38 1.49 17.92
CA PHE A 239 11.38 2.02 18.84
C PHE A 239 11.78 1.87 20.31
N THR A 240 12.34 0.75 20.70
CA THR A 240 12.69 0.45 22.10
C THR A 240 14.12 0.79 22.47
N GLN A 241 15.00 1.01 21.50
CA GLN A 241 16.45 1.22 21.69
C GLN A 241 17.14 0.07 22.44
N ASN A 242 16.48 -1.10 22.56
CA ASN A 242 16.99 -2.24 23.28
C ASN A 242 16.63 -3.57 22.62
N PHE A 243 17.61 -4.15 21.92
CA PHE A 243 17.41 -5.37 21.15
C PHE A 243 17.21 -6.63 22.01
N SER A 244 17.75 -6.68 23.22
CA SER A 244 17.65 -7.86 24.08
C SER A 244 16.26 -8.07 24.67
N ILE A 245 15.53 -7.00 24.95
CA ILE A 245 14.14 -7.04 25.42
C ILE A 245 13.23 -7.56 24.31
N ILE A 246 13.50 -7.19 23.06
CA ILE A 246 12.69 -7.53 21.90
C ILE A 246 12.67 -9.04 21.64
N SER A 247 13.79 -9.74 21.80
CA SER A 247 13.85 -11.17 21.48
C SER A 247 12.94 -12.02 22.35
N GLU A 248 12.73 -11.67 23.62
CA GLU A 248 11.82 -12.37 24.53
C GLU A 248 10.36 -11.97 24.31
N ASP A 249 10.09 -10.68 24.14
CA ASP A 249 8.75 -10.20 23.84
C ASP A 249 8.28 -10.66 22.47
N TYR A 250 9.15 -10.70 21.47
CA TYR A 250 8.83 -11.20 20.14
C TYR A 250 8.39 -12.67 20.15
N LYS A 251 9.03 -13.52 20.94
CA LYS A 251 8.60 -14.91 21.13
C LYS A 251 7.19 -15.01 21.71
N LYS A 252 6.86 -14.16 22.69
CA LYS A 252 5.51 -14.09 23.25
C LYS A 252 4.50 -13.61 22.20
N HIS A 253 4.86 -12.63 21.40
CA HIS A 253 4.01 -12.09 20.33
C HIS A 253 3.69 -13.11 19.25
N LEU A 254 4.67 -13.86 18.76
CA LEU A 254 4.45 -14.92 17.77
C LEU A 254 3.55 -16.04 18.27
N LEU A 255 3.68 -16.42 19.53
CA LEU A 255 2.87 -17.49 20.13
C LEU A 255 1.42 -17.06 20.36
N LYS A 256 1.15 -15.78 20.61
CA LYS A 256 -0.18 -15.25 20.93
C LYS A 256 -0.92 -14.67 19.73
N TYR A 257 -0.28 -14.54 18.59
CA TYR A 257 -0.76 -13.88 17.37
C TYR A 257 -2.14 -14.35 16.89
N ASN A 258 -2.54 -15.58 17.19
CA ASN A 258 -3.80 -16.18 16.77
C ASN A 258 -4.93 -16.11 17.82
N GLN A 259 -4.76 -15.38 18.92
CA GLN A 259 -5.74 -15.37 20.01
C GLN A 259 -6.37 -13.99 20.21
N ASP A 260 -7.71 -13.92 20.19
CA ASP A 260 -8.46 -12.68 20.43
C ASP A 260 -8.30 -12.11 21.86
N SER A 261 -7.89 -12.95 22.84
CA SER A 261 -7.61 -12.55 24.23
C SER A 261 -6.33 -11.72 24.41
N TYR A 262 -5.53 -11.57 23.36
CA TYR A 262 -4.23 -10.90 23.37
C TYR A 262 -4.31 -9.40 23.69
N GLU A 263 -5.41 -8.76 23.37
CA GLU A 263 -5.57 -7.29 23.50
C GLU A 263 -5.46 -6.80 24.93
N ASN A 264 -5.96 -7.54 25.90
CA ASN A 264 -6.00 -7.11 27.32
C ASN A 264 -4.62 -7.20 28.02
N GLU A 265 -3.80 -8.18 27.67
CA GLU A 265 -2.48 -8.37 28.27
C GLU A 265 -1.43 -7.37 27.78
N MET A 266 -1.66 -6.74 26.63
CA MET A 266 -0.70 -5.83 25.99
C MET A 266 -0.91 -4.36 26.36
N ASN A 267 -1.98 -4.00 27.06
CA ASN A 267 -2.29 -2.61 27.36
C ASN A 267 -1.24 -1.96 28.27
N GLU A 268 -0.53 -2.72 29.09
CA GLU A 268 0.49 -2.22 30.02
C GLU A 268 1.92 -2.33 29.49
N SER A 269 2.14 -3.05 28.38
CA SER A 269 3.48 -3.22 27.82
C SER A 269 4.04 -1.93 27.24
N TYR A 270 5.38 -1.80 27.27
CA TYR A 270 6.09 -0.68 26.63
C TYR A 270 6.00 -0.75 25.09
N LEU A 271 6.03 -1.95 24.54
CA LEU A 271 5.88 -2.21 23.11
C LEU A 271 4.71 -3.13 22.85
N ARG A 272 3.84 -2.71 21.95
CA ARG A 272 2.73 -3.50 21.43
C ARG A 272 2.96 -3.77 19.96
N VAL A 273 3.02 -5.03 19.56
CA VAL A 273 3.21 -5.44 18.16
C VAL A 273 1.95 -6.13 17.66
N TRP A 274 1.46 -5.67 16.52
CA TRP A 274 0.32 -6.24 15.84
C TRP A 274 0.68 -6.61 14.41
N THR A 275 0.94 -7.88 14.16
CA THR A 275 1.32 -8.41 12.86
C THR A 275 0.11 -9.09 12.19
N LYS A 276 -0.74 -8.33 11.52
CA LYS A 276 -1.89 -8.88 10.77
C LYS A 276 -1.80 -8.53 9.28
N PRO A 277 -2.40 -9.35 8.39
CA PRO A 277 -2.51 -9.02 6.98
C PRO A 277 -3.19 -7.67 6.74
N VAL A 278 -2.77 -6.95 5.71
CA VAL A 278 -3.29 -5.61 5.35
C VAL A 278 -4.82 -5.55 5.30
N THR A 279 -5.48 -6.62 4.84
CA THR A 279 -6.94 -6.71 4.78
C THR A 279 -7.61 -6.67 6.15
N SER A 280 -6.92 -7.03 7.22
CA SER A 280 -7.46 -6.95 8.59
C SER A 280 -7.19 -5.62 9.28
N TYR A 281 -6.26 -4.79 8.79
CA TYR A 281 -6.03 -3.43 9.32
C TYR A 281 -7.27 -2.57 9.22
N ALA A 282 -7.88 -2.58 8.04
CA ALA A 282 -9.07 -1.78 7.77
C ALA A 282 -10.19 -1.97 8.81
N LYS A 283 -10.22 -3.12 9.47
CA LYS A 283 -11.22 -3.43 10.51
C LYS A 283 -10.78 -3.09 11.94
N ASN A 284 -9.51 -2.74 12.14
CA ASN A 284 -8.91 -2.67 13.48
C ASN A 284 -8.26 -1.34 13.81
N TYR A 285 -8.28 -0.33 12.93
CA TYR A 285 -7.68 0.98 13.20
C TYR A 285 -8.28 1.66 14.43
N SER A 286 -9.55 1.44 14.71
CA SER A 286 -10.21 1.97 15.90
C SER A 286 -9.74 1.35 17.23
N LYS A 287 -8.90 0.31 17.18
CA LYS A 287 -8.33 -0.34 18.36
C LYS A 287 -6.98 0.24 18.80
N PHE A 288 -6.42 1.14 18.01
CA PHE A 288 -5.16 1.83 18.25
C PHE A 288 -5.39 3.31 18.54
#